data_a57e777c243f352be88e38d166bbbc7c
#
_entry.id   a57e777c243f352be88e38d166bbbc7c
#
_cell.length_a   1.000
_cell.length_b   1.000
_cell.length_c   1.000
_cell.angle_alpha   90.00
_cell.angle_beta   90.00
_cell.angle_gamma   90.00
#
_symmetry.space_group_name_H-M   'P 1'
#
loop_
_entity.id
_entity.type
_entity.pdbx_description
1 polymer ?
#
loop_
_entity_poly.entity_id
_entity_poly.type
_entity_poly.pdbx_seq_one_letter_code
_entity_poly.pdbx_strand_id
1 'polypeptide(L)'
;MLYIEVIIHFFTPILEGFVLSGDLHCHTRLSDGTLGIEDLISLAKKKGLETIAITDHDCLAGTVRGKVIGARQGIQVIPGVELSATDENNNKNVHILCYLADSPDMLEGLCKRNSLARKKAGHFMMLQTAKRFPITTEFIMKCATGSTNLYKKHIMQALIECGYADSFNGDVYKALFTKESENNILVVPKYENVKDVIDAIHTAGGIAILAHPVKSGCVDILDDYIEYGIDGIEVFHPSATEEEQTALKKYATKNKILATGGSDFHGLYNE
;
A
#
# COMPACT_ATOMS: atom_id res chain seq x y z
N MET A 1 6.92 -8.12 -23.29
CA MET A 1 7.09 -9.58 -23.18
C MET A 1 8.08 -9.97 -22.09
N LEU A 2 9.29 -9.40 -21.99
CA LEU A 2 10.27 -9.75 -20.93
C LEU A 2 9.79 -9.46 -19.49
N TYR A 3 9.02 -8.41 -19.26
CA TYR A 3 8.55 -8.01 -17.92
C TYR A 3 7.42 -8.88 -17.37
N ILE A 4 6.57 -9.44 -18.22
CA ILE A 4 5.52 -10.38 -17.82
C ILE A 4 6.13 -11.70 -17.35
N GLU A 5 7.21 -12.17 -17.98
CA GLU A 5 7.93 -13.35 -17.56
C GLU A 5 8.58 -13.17 -16.18
N VAL A 6 9.06 -11.96 -15.86
CA VAL A 6 9.62 -11.66 -14.53
C VAL A 6 8.55 -11.75 -13.44
N ILE A 7 7.35 -11.20 -13.66
CA ILE A 7 6.23 -11.31 -12.70
C ILE A 7 5.80 -12.77 -12.57
N ILE A 8 5.66 -13.52 -13.65
CA ILE A 8 5.30 -14.94 -13.64
C ILE A 8 6.35 -15.77 -12.88
N HIS A 9 7.64 -15.45 -12.97
CA HIS A 9 8.70 -16.13 -12.21
C HIS A 9 8.64 -15.86 -10.70
N PHE A 10 8.16 -14.69 -10.27
CA PHE A 10 7.91 -14.40 -8.85
C PHE A 10 6.74 -15.21 -8.26
N PHE A 11 5.81 -15.68 -9.12
CA PHE A 11 4.54 -16.27 -8.70
C PHE A 11 4.42 -17.77 -8.97
N THR A 12 5.37 -18.38 -9.66
CA THR A 12 5.49 -19.85 -9.74
C THR A 12 6.59 -20.32 -8.80
N PRO A 13 6.26 -20.74 -7.58
CA PRO A 13 7.23 -21.48 -6.79
C PRO A 13 7.43 -22.84 -7.45
N ILE A 14 8.71 -23.18 -7.73
CA ILE A 14 9.16 -24.52 -8.11
C ILE A 14 8.99 -24.85 -9.62
N LEU A 15 9.79 -24.22 -10.42
CA LEU A 15 10.46 -24.87 -11.52
C LEU A 15 11.95 -24.54 -11.38
N GLU A 16 12.71 -25.53 -10.86
CA GLU A 16 14.16 -25.57 -10.80
C GLU A 16 14.90 -24.49 -9.98
N GLY A 17 14.82 -24.53 -8.64
CA GLY A 17 15.96 -24.16 -7.78
C GLY A 17 16.33 -22.68 -7.62
N PHE A 18 15.65 -21.72 -8.23
CA PHE A 18 15.87 -20.29 -8.05
C PHE A 18 14.65 -19.65 -7.38
N VAL A 19 14.74 -19.39 -6.07
CA VAL A 19 13.82 -18.51 -5.36
C VAL A 19 14.34 -17.09 -5.57
N LEU A 20 13.76 -16.34 -6.50
CA LEU A 20 13.98 -14.90 -6.57
C LEU A 20 13.41 -14.27 -5.30
N SER A 21 14.28 -13.70 -4.47
CA SER A 21 13.88 -13.02 -3.23
C SER A 21 13.36 -11.62 -3.57
N GLY A 22 12.06 -11.39 -3.40
CA GLY A 22 11.43 -10.12 -3.74
C GLY A 22 10.36 -9.67 -2.75
N ASP A 23 10.12 -8.35 -2.70
CA ASP A 23 9.06 -7.71 -1.94
C ASP A 23 8.32 -6.72 -2.84
N LEU A 24 7.07 -7.05 -3.20
CA LEU A 24 6.33 -6.26 -4.18
C LEU A 24 5.38 -5.23 -3.55
N HIS A 25 5.49 -4.98 -2.24
CA HIS A 25 4.62 -4.01 -1.57
C HIS A 25 5.42 -3.24 -0.52
N CYS A 26 5.98 -2.10 -0.92
CA CYS A 26 6.80 -1.27 -0.05
C CYS A 26 6.44 0.21 -0.18
N HIS A 27 6.38 0.89 0.96
CA HIS A 27 6.11 2.32 1.06
C HIS A 27 7.34 3.12 1.44
N THR A 28 7.47 4.29 0.85
CA THR A 28 8.51 5.26 1.17
C THR A 28 7.94 6.47 1.91
N ARG A 29 8.81 7.40 2.27
CA ARG A 29 8.39 8.69 2.86
C ARG A 29 7.54 9.55 1.93
N LEU A 30 7.43 9.21 0.65
CA LEU A 30 6.52 9.91 -0.27
C LEU A 30 5.05 9.68 0.07
N SER A 31 4.72 8.55 0.69
CA SER A 31 3.40 8.30 1.29
C SER A 31 3.49 8.26 2.81
N ASP A 32 3.42 7.11 3.42
CA ASP A 32 3.40 6.90 4.86
C ASP A 32 4.46 5.92 5.38
N GLY A 33 5.48 5.66 4.59
CA GLY A 33 6.68 4.99 5.07
C GLY A 33 7.67 5.96 5.76
N THR A 34 8.59 5.42 6.55
CA THR A 34 9.61 6.23 7.26
C THR A 34 10.89 6.40 6.48
N LEU A 35 11.17 5.52 5.51
CA LEU A 35 12.41 5.53 4.75
C LEU A 35 12.29 6.33 3.45
N GLY A 36 13.37 7.01 3.07
CA GLY A 36 13.53 7.52 1.71
C GLY A 36 13.75 6.37 0.70
N ILE A 37 13.57 6.65 -0.58
CA ILE A 37 13.74 5.66 -1.66
C ILE A 37 15.11 4.98 -1.59
N GLU A 38 16.18 5.77 -1.39
CA GLU A 38 17.54 5.26 -1.36
C GLU A 38 17.81 4.36 -0.15
N ASP A 39 17.27 4.75 1.02
CA ASP A 39 17.39 3.98 2.26
C ASP A 39 16.61 2.68 2.17
N LEU A 40 15.40 2.69 1.58
CA LEU A 40 14.59 1.49 1.35
C LEU A 40 15.32 0.49 0.44
N ILE A 41 15.87 0.96 -0.69
CA ILE A 41 16.62 0.10 -1.63
C ILE A 41 17.88 -0.47 -0.96
N SER A 42 18.60 0.36 -0.18
CA SER A 42 19.79 -0.08 0.57
C SER A 42 19.44 -1.12 1.64
N LEU A 43 18.28 -0.97 2.30
CA LEU A 43 17.78 -1.95 3.27
C LEU A 43 17.40 -3.26 2.58
N ALA A 44 16.69 -3.20 1.44
CA ALA A 44 16.34 -4.36 0.64
C ALA A 44 17.59 -5.16 0.24
N LYS A 45 18.61 -4.47 -0.25
CA LYS A 45 19.90 -5.09 -0.57
C LYS A 45 20.56 -5.76 0.65
N LYS A 46 20.56 -5.08 1.80
CA LYS A 46 21.09 -5.64 3.06
C LYS A 46 20.36 -6.90 3.49
N LYS A 47 19.05 -6.98 3.20
CA LYS A 47 18.21 -8.16 3.48
C LYS A 47 18.36 -9.27 2.44
N GLY A 48 19.18 -9.08 1.41
CA GLY A 48 19.39 -10.06 0.34
C GLY A 48 18.26 -10.15 -0.67
N LEU A 49 17.39 -9.12 -0.75
CA LEU A 49 16.36 -9.04 -1.77
C LEU A 49 17.00 -8.66 -3.11
N GLU A 50 16.53 -9.27 -4.18
CA GLU A 50 16.95 -8.97 -5.56
C GLU A 50 15.99 -8.01 -6.26
N THR A 51 14.72 -8.02 -5.83
CA THR A 51 13.66 -7.20 -6.42
C THR A 51 12.77 -6.60 -5.34
N ILE A 52 12.36 -5.34 -5.54
CA ILE A 52 11.30 -4.70 -4.76
C ILE A 52 10.35 -3.95 -5.68
N ALA A 53 9.11 -3.69 -5.23
CA ALA A 53 8.27 -2.67 -5.84
C ALA A 53 8.07 -1.51 -4.86
N ILE A 54 8.14 -0.28 -5.37
CA ILE A 54 7.77 0.92 -4.63
C ILE A 54 6.32 1.23 -5.00
N THR A 55 5.44 1.16 -4.01
CA THR A 55 3.98 1.21 -4.19
C THR A 55 3.35 2.28 -3.31
N ASP A 56 3.98 3.44 -3.21
CA ASP A 56 3.48 4.56 -2.41
C ASP A 56 2.01 4.88 -2.68
N HIS A 57 1.22 5.13 -1.63
CA HIS A 57 -0.22 5.40 -1.74
C HIS A 57 -0.52 6.61 -2.64
N ASP A 58 -1.29 6.38 -3.70
CA ASP A 58 -1.77 7.40 -4.63
C ASP A 58 -0.65 8.35 -5.12
N CYS A 59 0.60 7.83 -5.26
CA CYS A 59 1.79 8.63 -5.57
C CYS A 59 2.75 7.90 -6.52
N LEU A 60 2.92 8.44 -7.72
CA LEU A 60 3.83 7.91 -8.75
C LEU A 60 5.24 8.52 -8.70
N ALA A 61 5.49 9.51 -7.84
CA ALA A 61 6.71 10.30 -7.85
C ALA A 61 8.00 9.49 -7.56
N GLY A 62 7.88 8.34 -6.88
CA GLY A 62 8.99 7.45 -6.53
C GLY A 62 9.48 6.54 -7.64
N THR A 63 8.67 6.28 -8.66
CA THR A 63 8.87 5.19 -9.62
C THR A 63 10.14 5.34 -10.44
N VAL A 64 10.34 6.49 -11.09
CA VAL A 64 11.52 6.74 -11.95
C VAL A 64 12.80 6.78 -11.11
N ARG A 65 12.77 7.51 -9.99
CA ARG A 65 13.93 7.61 -9.08
C ARG A 65 14.29 6.26 -8.49
N GLY A 66 13.30 5.47 -8.11
CA GLY A 66 13.49 4.11 -7.59
C GLY A 66 14.21 3.21 -8.59
N LYS A 67 13.77 3.20 -9.85
CA LYS A 67 14.43 2.42 -10.93
C LYS A 67 15.90 2.81 -11.12
N VAL A 68 16.20 4.13 -11.14
CA VAL A 68 17.57 4.62 -11.35
C VAL A 68 18.47 4.24 -10.18
N ILE A 69 18.01 4.42 -8.94
CA ILE A 69 18.80 4.10 -7.75
C ILE A 69 18.95 2.56 -7.63
N GLY A 70 17.89 1.81 -7.85
CA GLY A 70 17.91 0.34 -7.84
C GLY A 70 18.94 -0.22 -8.81
N ALA A 71 18.93 0.24 -10.07
CA ALA A 71 19.92 -0.18 -11.08
C ALA A 71 21.37 0.10 -10.64
N ARG A 72 21.62 1.25 -9.99
CA ARG A 72 22.96 1.59 -9.45
C ARG A 72 23.40 0.69 -8.29
N GLN A 73 22.44 0.21 -7.49
CA GLN A 73 22.71 -0.63 -6.33
C GLN A 73 22.63 -2.13 -6.64
N GLY A 74 22.20 -2.52 -7.87
CA GLY A 74 22.05 -3.90 -8.28
C GLY A 74 20.75 -4.54 -7.73
N ILE A 75 19.72 -3.73 -7.46
CA ILE A 75 18.36 -4.16 -7.08
C ILE A 75 17.40 -3.83 -8.22
N GLN A 76 16.59 -4.79 -8.62
CA GLN A 76 15.50 -4.53 -9.55
C GLN A 76 14.38 -3.79 -8.83
N VAL A 77 14.00 -2.61 -9.30
CA VAL A 77 12.86 -1.87 -8.77
C VAL A 77 11.74 -1.88 -9.80
N ILE A 78 10.65 -2.57 -9.46
CA ILE A 78 9.42 -2.60 -10.25
C ILE A 78 8.66 -1.29 -9.98
N PRO A 79 8.28 -0.54 -11.04
CA PRO A 79 7.43 0.64 -10.87
C PRO A 79 6.03 0.20 -10.47
N GLY A 80 5.53 0.75 -9.38
CA GLY A 80 4.20 0.47 -8.88
C GLY A 80 3.58 1.68 -8.18
N VAL A 81 2.32 1.54 -7.83
CA VAL A 81 1.57 2.47 -6.98
C VAL A 81 0.45 1.69 -6.30
N GLU A 82 0.16 1.99 -5.05
CA GLU A 82 -1.02 1.47 -4.35
C GLU A 82 -2.13 2.52 -4.42
N LEU A 83 -3.14 2.24 -5.24
CA LEU A 83 -4.27 3.11 -5.48
C LEU A 83 -5.39 2.82 -4.49
N SER A 84 -5.88 3.86 -3.83
CA SER A 84 -7.04 3.76 -2.94
C SER A 84 -8.32 3.75 -3.75
N ALA A 85 -9.25 2.86 -3.39
CA ALA A 85 -10.55 2.70 -4.04
C ALA A 85 -11.66 2.50 -3.03
N THR A 86 -12.89 2.84 -3.41
CA THR A 86 -14.09 2.53 -2.65
C THR A 86 -14.90 1.47 -3.41
N ASP A 87 -15.12 0.35 -2.76
CA ASP A 87 -16.10 -0.65 -3.20
C ASP A 87 -17.46 -0.25 -2.63
N GLU A 88 -18.26 0.42 -3.45
CA GLU A 88 -19.58 0.90 -3.03
C GLU A 88 -20.57 -0.24 -2.80
N ASN A 89 -20.46 -1.35 -3.55
CA ASN A 89 -21.35 -2.49 -3.43
C ASN A 89 -21.19 -3.19 -2.08
N ASN A 90 -19.96 -3.28 -1.60
CA ASN A 90 -19.64 -3.96 -0.35
C ASN A 90 -19.36 -2.97 0.80
N ASN A 91 -19.50 -1.66 0.57
CA ASN A 91 -19.25 -0.58 1.53
C ASN A 91 -17.86 -0.69 2.19
N LYS A 92 -16.83 -0.94 1.37
CA LYS A 92 -15.44 -1.11 1.80
C LYS A 92 -14.51 -0.13 1.09
N ASN A 93 -13.49 0.34 1.80
CA ASN A 93 -12.31 0.91 1.15
C ASN A 93 -11.27 -0.18 0.98
N VAL A 94 -10.76 -0.29 -0.22
CA VAL A 94 -9.77 -1.29 -0.62
C VAL A 94 -8.59 -0.61 -1.31
N HIS A 95 -7.51 -1.34 -1.47
CA HIS A 95 -6.35 -0.88 -2.21
C HIS A 95 -6.09 -1.79 -3.41
N ILE A 96 -5.75 -1.17 -4.53
CA ILE A 96 -5.38 -1.86 -5.75
C ILE A 96 -3.93 -1.50 -6.08
N LEU A 97 -3.05 -2.48 -6.06
CA LEU A 97 -1.69 -2.33 -6.52
C LEU A 97 -1.69 -2.30 -8.05
N CYS A 98 -1.09 -1.27 -8.61
CA CYS A 98 -0.83 -1.18 -10.03
C CYS A 98 0.66 -1.41 -10.27
N TYR A 99 0.99 -2.33 -11.15
CA TYR A 99 2.37 -2.59 -11.56
C TYR A 99 2.55 -2.35 -13.06
N LEU A 100 3.75 -1.90 -13.43
CA LEU A 100 4.25 -1.88 -14.81
C LEU A 100 3.36 -1.12 -15.80
N ALA A 101 2.64 -0.09 -15.36
CA ALA A 101 1.87 0.74 -16.27
C ALA A 101 2.78 1.28 -17.39
N ASP A 102 2.37 1.10 -18.66
CA ASP A 102 3.07 1.60 -19.82
C ASP A 102 3.00 3.14 -19.89
N SER A 103 1.87 3.70 -19.47
CA SER A 103 1.58 5.14 -19.47
C SER A 103 1.12 5.59 -18.07
N PRO A 104 2.02 5.61 -17.05
CA PRO A 104 1.65 5.90 -15.67
C PRO A 104 1.11 7.32 -15.45
N ASP A 105 1.41 8.26 -16.32
CA ASP A 105 0.87 9.61 -16.33
C ASP A 105 -0.66 9.65 -16.50
N MET A 106 -1.26 8.64 -17.11
CA MET A 106 -2.72 8.49 -17.19
C MET A 106 -3.37 8.29 -15.80
N LEU A 107 -2.62 7.81 -14.82
CA LEU A 107 -3.07 7.61 -13.45
C LEU A 107 -2.91 8.86 -12.57
N GLU A 108 -2.20 9.91 -13.02
CA GLU A 108 -1.95 11.10 -12.21
C GLU A 108 -3.25 11.80 -11.78
N GLY A 109 -4.25 11.85 -12.65
CA GLY A 109 -5.54 12.45 -12.35
C GLY A 109 -6.27 11.74 -11.21
N LEU A 110 -6.25 10.41 -11.22
CA LEU A 110 -6.80 9.55 -10.16
C LEU A 110 -6.02 9.74 -8.85
N CYS A 111 -4.70 9.62 -8.89
CA CYS A 111 -3.83 9.85 -7.74
C CYS A 111 -4.08 11.22 -7.08
N LYS A 112 -4.22 12.26 -7.90
CA LYS A 112 -4.49 13.62 -7.41
C LYS A 112 -5.84 13.75 -6.73
N ARG A 113 -6.91 13.15 -7.26
CA ARG A 113 -8.23 13.15 -6.62
C ARG A 113 -8.21 12.40 -5.28
N ASN A 114 -7.62 11.22 -5.24
CA ASN A 114 -7.47 10.42 -4.03
C ASN A 114 -6.62 11.14 -2.98
N SER A 115 -5.49 11.71 -3.40
CA SER A 115 -4.62 12.52 -2.54
C SER A 115 -5.39 13.71 -1.91
N LEU A 116 -6.24 14.40 -2.68
CA LEU A 116 -7.06 15.50 -2.16
C LEU A 116 -8.09 15.04 -1.13
N ALA A 117 -8.75 13.90 -1.36
CA ALA A 117 -9.70 13.31 -0.41
C ALA A 117 -8.98 12.91 0.90
N ARG A 118 -7.82 12.27 0.80
CA ARG A 118 -6.97 11.90 1.93
C ARG A 118 -6.47 13.12 2.70
N LYS A 119 -6.04 14.16 1.99
CA LYS A 119 -5.58 15.42 2.61
C LYS A 119 -6.65 16.06 3.48
N LYS A 120 -7.90 16.13 3.00
CA LYS A 120 -9.04 16.64 3.77
C LYS A 120 -9.29 15.83 5.03
N ALA A 121 -9.32 14.50 4.92
CA ALA A 121 -9.51 13.60 6.06
C ALA A 121 -8.35 13.71 7.07
N GLY A 122 -7.12 13.67 6.62
CA GLY A 122 -5.92 13.80 7.47
C GLY A 122 -5.89 15.12 8.22
N HIS A 123 -6.21 16.23 7.53
CA HIS A 123 -6.26 17.54 8.17
C HIS A 123 -7.33 17.62 9.27
N PHE A 124 -8.52 17.07 9.02
CA PHE A 124 -9.56 16.98 10.06
C PHE A 124 -9.09 16.17 11.26
N MET A 125 -8.54 14.96 11.03
CA MET A 125 -8.04 14.09 12.10
C MET A 125 -6.92 14.77 12.91
N MET A 126 -6.02 15.49 12.27
CA MET A 126 -4.97 16.29 12.92
C MET A 126 -5.57 17.36 13.87
N LEU A 127 -6.54 18.13 13.38
CA LEU A 127 -7.20 19.15 14.20
C LEU A 127 -7.93 18.55 15.40
N GLN A 128 -8.57 17.38 15.24
CA GLN A 128 -9.22 16.67 16.34
C GLN A 128 -8.20 16.12 17.36
N THR A 129 -7.03 15.67 16.87
CA THR A 129 -5.93 15.24 17.75
C THR A 129 -5.40 16.40 18.58
N ALA A 130 -5.11 17.53 17.96
CA ALA A 130 -4.61 18.73 18.64
C ALA A 130 -5.60 19.32 19.66
N LYS A 131 -6.91 19.04 19.52
CA LYS A 131 -7.92 19.42 20.53
C LYS A 131 -7.92 18.49 21.75
N ARG A 132 -7.48 17.25 21.61
CA ARG A 132 -7.54 16.21 22.66
C ARG A 132 -6.23 16.04 23.41
N PHE A 133 -5.13 16.30 22.74
CA PHE A 133 -3.79 16.14 23.30
C PHE A 133 -3.07 17.51 23.25
N PRO A 134 -2.25 17.84 24.25
CA PRO A 134 -1.46 19.07 24.23
C PRO A 134 -0.29 18.97 23.25
N ILE A 135 -0.62 18.88 21.97
CA ILE A 135 0.29 18.78 20.82
C ILE A 135 -0.11 19.78 19.75
N THR A 136 0.85 20.43 19.10
CA THR A 136 0.55 21.41 18.04
C THR A 136 0.37 20.74 16.68
N THR A 137 -0.42 21.36 15.83
CA THR A 137 -0.60 20.93 14.43
C THR A 137 0.70 20.99 13.65
N GLU A 138 1.58 21.96 13.95
CA GLU A 138 2.90 22.11 13.34
C GLU A 138 3.80 20.90 13.65
N PHE A 139 3.73 20.38 14.88
CA PHE A 139 4.51 19.21 15.24
C PHE A 139 4.00 17.95 14.52
N ILE A 140 2.68 17.77 14.43
CA ILE A 140 2.10 16.65 13.65
C ILE A 140 2.51 16.76 12.18
N MET A 141 2.43 17.97 11.59
CA MET A 141 2.86 18.20 10.20
C MET A 141 4.36 17.95 9.99
N LYS A 142 5.19 18.21 11.00
CA LYS A 142 6.63 17.89 10.95
C LYS A 142 6.87 16.37 10.79
N CYS A 143 6.07 15.53 11.45
CA CYS A 143 6.14 14.07 11.29
C CYS A 143 5.77 13.61 9.87
N ALA A 144 4.99 14.41 9.13
CA ALA A 144 4.63 14.15 7.73
C ALA A 144 5.60 14.79 6.71
N THR A 145 6.77 15.30 7.15
CA THR A 145 7.71 15.97 6.25
C THR A 145 8.24 15.00 5.18
N GLY A 146 8.06 15.37 3.91
CA GLY A 146 8.44 14.57 2.74
C GLY A 146 7.30 13.72 2.18
N SER A 147 6.20 13.58 2.91
CA SER A 147 4.99 12.91 2.43
C SER A 147 4.10 13.82 1.60
N THR A 148 3.40 13.24 0.64
CA THR A 148 2.39 13.93 -0.17
C THR A 148 1.13 14.26 0.62
N ASN A 149 0.89 13.54 1.72
CA ASN A 149 -0.31 13.67 2.56
C ASN A 149 0.00 13.46 4.04
N LEU A 150 -0.98 13.81 4.89
CA LEU A 150 -0.99 13.46 6.29
C LEU A 150 -1.76 12.15 6.49
N TYR A 151 -1.09 11.15 7.02
CA TYR A 151 -1.64 9.82 7.32
C TYR A 151 -1.84 9.62 8.83
N LYS A 152 -2.66 8.63 9.20
CA LYS A 152 -2.84 8.23 10.62
C LYS A 152 -1.50 7.89 11.28
N LYS A 153 -0.58 7.27 10.55
CA LYS A 153 0.75 6.92 11.04
C LYS A 153 1.57 8.13 11.47
N HIS A 154 1.49 9.25 10.74
CA HIS A 154 2.17 10.49 11.13
C HIS A 154 1.57 11.11 12.41
N ILE A 155 0.24 11.02 12.57
CA ILE A 155 -0.43 11.46 13.81
C ILE A 155 0.02 10.58 14.99
N MET A 156 0.06 9.27 14.79
CA MET A 156 0.53 8.35 15.83
C MET A 156 2.00 8.56 16.16
N GLN A 157 2.85 8.80 15.17
CA GLN A 157 4.26 9.16 15.40
C GLN A 157 4.37 10.39 16.31
N ALA A 158 3.61 11.45 16.02
CA ALA A 158 3.62 12.65 16.84
C ALA A 158 3.15 12.38 18.28
N LEU A 159 2.13 11.54 18.46
CA LEU A 159 1.65 11.14 19.78
C LEU A 159 2.68 10.29 20.55
N ILE A 160 3.38 9.38 19.89
CA ILE A 160 4.45 8.57 20.48
C ILE A 160 5.63 9.45 20.89
N GLU A 161 6.10 10.33 20.00
CA GLU A 161 7.21 11.23 20.29
C GLU A 161 6.93 12.21 21.45
N CYS A 162 5.65 12.53 21.68
CA CYS A 162 5.20 13.34 22.82
C CYS A 162 4.85 12.53 24.07
N GLY A 163 4.98 11.19 24.04
CA GLY A 163 4.70 10.31 25.20
C GLY A 163 3.20 10.07 25.47
N TYR A 164 2.32 10.32 24.49
CA TYR A 164 0.88 10.08 24.61
C TYR A 164 0.44 8.72 24.08
N ALA A 165 1.31 8.00 23.39
CA ALA A 165 1.07 6.65 22.90
C ALA A 165 2.37 5.83 23.00
N ASP A 166 2.24 4.52 23.24
CA ASP A 166 3.37 3.60 23.38
C ASP A 166 3.71 2.87 22.07
N SER A 167 2.76 2.78 21.14
CA SER A 167 2.94 2.07 19.88
C SER A 167 1.98 2.56 18.79
N PHE A 168 2.31 2.25 17.53
CA PHE A 168 1.52 2.66 16.37
C PHE A 168 0.14 2.01 16.29
N ASN A 169 -0.04 0.79 16.80
CA ASN A 169 -1.29 0.03 16.73
C ASN A 169 -1.89 -0.26 18.11
N GLY A 170 -1.42 0.46 19.17
CA GLY A 170 -1.84 0.29 20.55
C GLY A 170 -3.22 0.87 20.87
N ASP A 171 -3.48 1.02 22.18
CA ASP A 171 -4.79 1.44 22.67
C ASP A 171 -5.18 2.85 22.20
N VAL A 172 -4.22 3.77 22.10
CA VAL A 172 -4.47 5.13 21.58
C VAL A 172 -4.89 5.09 20.11
N TYR A 173 -4.24 4.26 19.30
CA TYR A 173 -4.65 4.07 17.91
C TYR A 173 -6.08 3.51 17.82
N LYS A 174 -6.39 2.48 18.59
CA LYS A 174 -7.74 1.88 18.64
C LYS A 174 -8.77 2.90 19.09
N ALA A 175 -8.47 3.68 20.12
CA ALA A 175 -9.36 4.72 20.61
C ALA A 175 -9.66 5.81 19.56
N LEU A 176 -8.64 6.23 18.79
CA LEU A 176 -8.78 7.34 17.85
C LEU A 176 -9.28 6.91 16.46
N PHE A 177 -8.97 5.70 16.00
CA PHE A 177 -9.14 5.30 14.60
C PHE A 177 -9.98 4.05 14.39
N THR A 178 -10.64 3.52 15.44
CA THR A 178 -11.62 2.45 15.31
C THR A 178 -13.03 3.04 15.27
N LYS A 179 -13.87 2.60 14.34
CA LYS A 179 -15.22 3.14 14.13
C LYS A 179 -16.13 3.00 15.36
N GLU A 180 -15.97 1.93 16.10
CA GLU A 180 -16.76 1.58 17.29
C GLU A 180 -16.34 2.36 18.54
N SER A 181 -15.23 3.07 18.50
CA SER A 181 -14.74 3.84 19.65
C SER A 181 -15.54 5.15 19.81
N GLU A 182 -16.00 5.43 21.02
CA GLU A 182 -16.63 6.71 21.39
C GLU A 182 -15.69 7.91 21.21
N ASN A 183 -14.38 7.64 21.30
CA ASN A 183 -13.33 8.64 21.13
C ASN A 183 -12.81 8.73 19.70
N ASN A 184 -13.45 8.10 18.76
CA ASN A 184 -12.94 8.04 17.42
C ASN A 184 -12.94 9.43 16.73
N ILE A 185 -11.88 9.69 15.96
CA ILE A 185 -11.72 10.88 15.11
C ILE A 185 -11.59 10.47 13.64
N LEU A 186 -11.78 9.18 13.35
CA LEU A 186 -11.58 8.61 12.02
C LEU A 186 -12.49 9.28 10.99
N VAL A 187 -11.88 9.85 9.98
CA VAL A 187 -12.57 10.23 8.74
C VAL A 187 -12.11 9.27 7.65
N VAL A 188 -13.05 8.50 7.14
CA VAL A 188 -12.81 7.59 6.02
C VAL A 188 -13.02 8.37 4.72
N PRO A 189 -11.97 8.62 3.91
CA PRO A 189 -12.14 9.28 2.63
C PRO A 189 -13.02 8.42 1.70
N LYS A 190 -13.83 9.08 0.88
CA LYS A 190 -14.46 8.43 -0.26
C LYS A 190 -13.51 8.58 -1.45
N TYR A 191 -13.08 7.45 -2.00
CA TYR A 191 -12.23 7.38 -3.18
C TYR A 191 -13.05 7.09 -4.44
N GLU A 192 -12.40 7.00 -5.59
CA GLU A 192 -13.03 6.53 -6.83
C GLU A 192 -13.54 5.09 -6.66
N ASN A 193 -14.56 4.73 -7.45
CA ASN A 193 -15.10 3.38 -7.43
C ASN A 193 -14.02 2.36 -7.83
N VAL A 194 -14.00 1.21 -7.17
CA VAL A 194 -12.97 0.18 -7.37
C VAL A 194 -12.90 -0.31 -8.81
N LYS A 195 -14.06 -0.47 -9.48
CA LYS A 195 -14.09 -0.86 -10.89
C LYS A 195 -13.46 0.20 -11.78
N ASP A 196 -13.76 1.48 -11.56
CA ASP A 196 -13.17 2.57 -12.33
C ASP A 196 -11.65 2.68 -12.12
N VAL A 197 -11.17 2.34 -10.90
CA VAL A 197 -9.73 2.27 -10.61
C VAL A 197 -9.07 1.13 -11.40
N ILE A 198 -9.68 -0.05 -11.45
CA ILE A 198 -9.17 -1.20 -12.22
C ILE A 198 -9.15 -0.86 -13.72
N ASP A 199 -10.24 -0.29 -14.25
CA ASP A 199 -10.35 0.13 -15.65
C ASP A 199 -9.29 1.20 -16.01
N ALA A 200 -9.00 2.13 -15.09
CA ALA A 200 -7.94 3.14 -15.28
C ALA A 200 -6.55 2.51 -15.29
N ILE A 201 -6.27 1.51 -14.45
CA ILE A 201 -5.01 0.77 -14.46
C ILE A 201 -4.82 0.07 -15.81
N HIS A 202 -5.83 -0.64 -16.29
CA HIS A 202 -5.77 -1.33 -17.59
C HIS A 202 -5.61 -0.34 -18.76
N THR A 203 -6.30 0.80 -18.72
CA THR A 203 -6.16 1.86 -19.71
C THR A 203 -4.73 2.41 -19.75
N ALA A 204 -4.06 2.48 -18.59
CA ALA A 204 -2.65 2.86 -18.51
C ALA A 204 -1.68 1.73 -18.89
N GLY A 205 -2.17 0.55 -19.28
CA GLY A 205 -1.36 -0.63 -19.63
C GLY A 205 -0.75 -1.34 -18.41
N GLY A 206 -1.28 -1.10 -17.22
CA GLY A 206 -0.81 -1.69 -15.97
C GLY A 206 -1.51 -3.00 -15.60
N ILE A 207 -0.99 -3.66 -14.57
CA ILE A 207 -1.51 -4.88 -13.97
C ILE A 207 -2.17 -4.52 -12.65
N ALA A 208 -3.44 -4.90 -12.44
CA ALA A 208 -4.24 -4.58 -11.26
C ALA A 208 -4.28 -5.75 -10.29
N ILE A 209 -3.80 -5.56 -9.06
CA ILE A 209 -3.74 -6.58 -8.00
C ILE A 209 -4.49 -6.10 -6.77
N LEU A 210 -5.44 -6.89 -6.25
CA LEU A 210 -6.08 -6.58 -4.97
C LEU A 210 -5.08 -6.74 -3.82
N ALA A 211 -4.77 -5.64 -3.14
CA ALA A 211 -3.84 -5.64 -2.02
C ALA A 211 -4.45 -6.27 -0.77
N HIS A 212 -3.65 -7.00 -0.02
CA HIS A 212 -3.92 -7.55 1.33
C HIS A 212 -5.40 -7.87 1.62
N PRO A 213 -6.06 -8.80 0.86
CA PRO A 213 -7.50 -9.08 0.98
C PRO A 213 -7.94 -9.52 2.38
N VAL A 214 -7.07 -10.20 3.14
CA VAL A 214 -7.33 -10.58 4.54
C VAL A 214 -7.45 -9.34 5.42
N LYS A 215 -6.46 -8.43 5.36
CA LYS A 215 -6.45 -7.17 6.12
C LYS A 215 -7.65 -6.28 5.81
N SER A 216 -8.07 -6.28 4.54
CA SER A 216 -9.22 -5.50 4.05
C SER A 216 -10.56 -6.18 4.29
N GLY A 217 -10.56 -7.43 4.77
CA GLY A 217 -11.78 -8.23 4.99
C GLY A 217 -12.54 -8.52 3.69
N CYS A 218 -11.82 -8.74 2.58
CA CYS A 218 -12.40 -8.95 1.25
C CYS A 218 -12.36 -10.40 0.77
N VAL A 219 -11.95 -11.35 1.63
CA VAL A 219 -11.77 -12.75 1.24
C VAL A 219 -13.08 -13.39 0.75
N ASP A 220 -14.19 -13.06 1.41
CA ASP A 220 -15.51 -13.64 1.08
C ASP A 220 -16.15 -13.04 -0.19
N ILE A 221 -15.60 -11.98 -0.73
CA ILE A 221 -16.12 -11.23 -1.89
C ILE A 221 -15.12 -11.17 -3.05
N LEU A 222 -14.14 -12.09 -3.09
CA LEU A 222 -13.13 -12.12 -4.15
C LEU A 222 -13.72 -12.31 -5.55
N ASP A 223 -14.86 -13.00 -5.67
CA ASP A 223 -15.53 -13.21 -6.95
C ASP A 223 -16.00 -11.88 -7.56
N ASP A 224 -16.43 -10.90 -6.75
CA ASP A 224 -16.80 -9.57 -7.23
C ASP A 224 -15.59 -8.85 -7.91
N TYR A 225 -14.38 -9.01 -7.33
CA TYR A 225 -13.18 -8.41 -7.92
C TYR A 225 -12.75 -9.09 -9.22
N ILE A 226 -13.01 -10.41 -9.35
CA ILE A 226 -12.85 -11.10 -10.64
C ILE A 226 -13.78 -10.48 -11.69
N GLU A 227 -15.05 -10.23 -11.34
CA GLU A 227 -16.03 -9.60 -12.23
C GLU A 227 -15.66 -8.16 -12.57
N TYR A 228 -14.97 -7.44 -11.67
CA TYR A 228 -14.43 -6.09 -11.95
C TYR A 228 -13.19 -6.13 -12.83
N GLY A 229 -12.63 -7.32 -13.10
CA GLY A 229 -11.50 -7.51 -14.01
C GLY A 229 -10.13 -7.48 -13.35
N ILE A 230 -10.02 -7.77 -12.04
CA ILE A 230 -8.72 -7.83 -11.36
C ILE A 230 -7.80 -8.87 -11.98
N ASP A 231 -6.51 -8.56 -12.15
CA ASP A 231 -5.51 -9.50 -12.72
C ASP A 231 -4.93 -10.46 -11.69
N GLY A 232 -5.04 -10.12 -10.41
CA GLY A 232 -4.50 -10.95 -9.33
C GLY A 232 -4.84 -10.45 -7.94
N ILE A 233 -4.36 -11.20 -6.95
CA ILE A 233 -4.53 -10.89 -5.52
C ILE A 233 -3.20 -11.02 -4.78
N GLU A 234 -3.00 -10.22 -3.74
CA GLU A 234 -1.88 -10.37 -2.82
C GLU A 234 -2.15 -11.52 -1.85
N VAL A 235 -1.41 -12.61 -2.03
CA VAL A 235 -1.54 -13.86 -1.27
C VAL A 235 -0.62 -13.86 -0.05
N PHE A 236 0.66 -13.48 -0.28
CA PHE A 236 1.69 -13.51 0.75
C PHE A 236 1.82 -12.12 1.39
N HIS A 237 1.10 -11.93 2.49
CA HIS A 237 1.10 -10.69 3.25
C HIS A 237 1.16 -11.00 4.75
N PRO A 238 1.85 -10.18 5.58
CA PRO A 238 1.99 -10.45 7.03
C PRO A 238 0.70 -10.57 7.82
N SER A 239 -0.40 -9.99 7.31
CA SER A 239 -1.72 -10.11 7.96
C SER A 239 -2.43 -11.43 7.71
N ALA A 240 -1.94 -12.26 6.79
CA ALA A 240 -2.55 -13.53 6.44
C ALA A 240 -1.81 -14.70 7.12
N THR A 241 -2.55 -15.59 7.76
CA THR A 241 -2.01 -16.85 8.30
C THR A 241 -1.59 -17.80 7.17
N GLU A 242 -0.81 -18.83 7.47
CA GLU A 242 -0.38 -19.83 6.49
C GLU A 242 -1.59 -20.55 5.84
N GLU A 243 -2.65 -20.80 6.61
CA GLU A 243 -3.89 -21.38 6.11
C GLU A 243 -4.60 -20.45 5.12
N GLU A 244 -4.69 -19.15 5.45
CA GLU A 244 -5.28 -18.14 4.58
C GLU A 244 -4.46 -17.94 3.30
N GLN A 245 -3.13 -17.89 3.40
CA GLN A 245 -2.23 -17.83 2.23
C GLN A 245 -2.42 -19.05 1.31
N THR A 246 -2.52 -20.24 1.90
CA THR A 246 -2.77 -21.48 1.15
C THR A 246 -4.13 -21.44 0.44
N ALA A 247 -5.18 -20.96 1.12
CA ALA A 247 -6.51 -20.82 0.55
C ALA A 247 -6.53 -19.79 -0.59
N LEU A 248 -5.92 -18.62 -0.39
CA LEU A 248 -5.81 -17.56 -1.40
C LEU A 248 -5.00 -18.02 -2.62
N LYS A 249 -3.89 -18.75 -2.41
CA LYS A 249 -3.09 -19.32 -3.50
C LYS A 249 -3.91 -20.30 -4.33
N LYS A 250 -4.66 -21.18 -3.66
CA LYS A 250 -5.56 -22.12 -4.34
C LYS A 250 -6.67 -21.39 -5.12
N TYR A 251 -7.22 -20.33 -4.55
CA TYR A 251 -8.21 -19.48 -5.20
C TYR A 251 -7.63 -18.82 -6.47
N ALA A 252 -6.46 -18.20 -6.37
CA ALA A 252 -5.80 -17.57 -7.51
C ALA A 252 -5.51 -18.59 -8.64
N THR A 253 -4.99 -19.76 -8.28
CA THR A 253 -4.73 -20.84 -9.24
C THR A 253 -6.00 -21.32 -9.94
N LYS A 254 -7.08 -21.53 -9.19
CA LYS A 254 -8.39 -21.98 -9.73
C LYS A 254 -8.94 -20.96 -10.74
N ASN A 255 -8.83 -19.67 -10.43
CA ASN A 255 -9.37 -18.59 -11.26
C ASN A 255 -8.38 -18.10 -12.33
N LYS A 256 -7.16 -18.68 -12.39
CA LYS A 256 -6.09 -18.33 -13.35
C LYS A 256 -5.68 -16.85 -13.28
N ILE A 257 -5.67 -16.29 -12.07
CA ILE A 257 -5.19 -14.94 -11.79
C ILE A 257 -3.84 -14.99 -11.07
N LEU A 258 -3.13 -13.87 -11.05
CA LEU A 258 -1.82 -13.74 -10.42
C LEU A 258 -1.92 -13.85 -8.89
N ALA A 259 -0.92 -14.50 -8.30
CA ALA A 259 -0.70 -14.53 -6.85
C ALA A 259 0.56 -13.72 -6.53
N THR A 260 0.43 -12.61 -5.82
CA THR A 260 1.56 -11.75 -5.46
C THR A 260 1.91 -11.85 -3.98
N GLY A 261 2.98 -11.19 -3.58
CA GLY A 261 3.35 -11.07 -2.19
C GLY A 261 4.18 -9.82 -1.92
N GLY A 262 3.98 -9.27 -0.73
CA GLY A 262 4.72 -8.13 -0.23
C GLY A 262 4.57 -7.97 1.26
N SER A 263 5.49 -7.23 1.86
CA SER A 263 5.49 -7.03 3.31
C SER A 263 4.62 -5.87 3.78
N ASP A 264 4.11 -5.07 2.85
CA ASP A 264 3.44 -3.79 3.16
C ASP A 264 4.35 -2.91 4.07
N PHE A 265 5.63 -2.89 3.70
CA PHE A 265 6.69 -2.29 4.52
C PHE A 265 6.55 -0.78 4.62
N HIS A 266 6.51 -0.28 5.86
CA HIS A 266 6.42 1.16 6.18
C HIS A 266 7.57 1.65 7.09
N GLY A 267 8.63 0.85 7.23
CA GLY A 267 9.75 1.18 8.12
C GLY A 267 9.39 1.01 9.59
N LEU A 268 9.63 2.04 10.39
CA LEU A 268 9.37 2.01 11.84
C LEU A 268 7.89 1.84 12.20
N TYR A 269 6.97 2.02 11.26
CA TYR A 269 5.53 1.90 11.48
C TYR A 269 5.01 0.45 11.41
N ASN A 270 5.89 -0.51 11.14
CA ASN A 270 5.53 -1.92 11.07
C ASN A 270 5.61 -2.66 12.41
N GLU A 271 5.90 -1.95 13.50
CA GLU A 271 5.98 -2.51 14.86
C GLU A 271 4.64 -2.50 15.59
#